data_559b1cf0c13b448d88d0b4f38cb5570d
#
_entry.id   559b1cf0c13b448d88d0b4f38cb5570d
#
_cell.length_a   1.000
_cell.length_b   1.000
_cell.length_c   1.000
_cell.angle_alpha   90.00
_cell.angle_beta   90.00
_cell.angle_gamma   90.00
#
_symmetry.space_group_name_H-M   'P 1'
#
loop_
_entity.id
_entity.type
_entity.pdbx_description
1 polymer ?
#
loop_
_entity_poly.entity_id
_entity_poly.type
_entity_poly.pdbx_seq_one_letter_code
_entity_poly.pdbx_strand_id
1 'polypeptide(L)'
;MRNGARISVIVPALNEEQSIGKIVAAIPEWVDEVIVVDNGSTDRTAEIALAHGARVVFEPRRGYGSACLAGLVALGNPDVVVFLDGDFSDHPDEMPLLVDPITTGNADMVIGSRMLGRVESGALTPQARFGNWFACTLILLFWQTRYTDLGPFRAVRFSTLSQFGMRDRTYGWSVEMQIKAARQRIRVQEVPVSYRRRIGKSKVSGTIKGIIGAGWKILYTIFQAALFSRKDTKSRD
;
A
#
# COMPACT_ATOMS: atom_id res chain seq x y z
N MET A 1 -9.73 -18.69 0.47
CA MET A 1 -10.64 -17.99 1.42
C MET A 1 -10.09 -18.07 2.84
N ARG A 2 -10.26 -17.01 3.63
CA ARG A 2 -9.86 -16.98 5.03
C ARG A 2 -11.03 -16.50 5.90
N ASN A 3 -11.38 -17.27 6.93
CA ASN A 3 -12.56 -17.01 7.78
C ASN A 3 -13.86 -16.78 6.98
N GLY A 4 -14.06 -17.49 5.86
CA GLY A 4 -15.19 -17.35 4.97
C GLY A 4 -15.14 -16.14 4.00
N ALA A 5 -14.13 -15.26 4.10
CA ALA A 5 -13.97 -14.10 3.24
C ALA A 5 -13.07 -14.40 2.02
N ARG A 6 -13.37 -13.78 0.88
CA ARG A 6 -12.54 -13.79 -0.32
C ARG A 6 -11.48 -12.72 -0.24
N ILE A 7 -10.23 -13.11 -0.44
CA ILE A 7 -9.07 -12.24 -0.30
C ILE A 7 -8.37 -12.10 -1.64
N SER A 8 -8.21 -10.87 -2.12
CA SER A 8 -7.39 -10.57 -3.30
C SER A 8 -6.18 -9.74 -2.92
N VAL A 9 -5.05 -10.03 -3.55
CA VAL A 9 -3.78 -9.33 -3.36
C VAL A 9 -3.45 -8.53 -4.62
N ILE A 10 -3.08 -7.27 -4.46
CA ILE A 10 -2.57 -6.41 -5.53
C ILE A 10 -1.09 -6.15 -5.29
N VAL A 11 -0.26 -6.49 -6.25
CA VAL A 11 1.19 -6.30 -6.24
C VAL A 11 1.59 -5.37 -7.39
N PRO A 12 1.77 -4.06 -7.13
CA PRO A 12 2.36 -3.15 -8.11
C PRO A 12 3.82 -3.55 -8.39
N ALA A 13 4.18 -3.73 -9.65
CA ALA A 13 5.52 -4.15 -10.04
C ALA A 13 6.08 -3.30 -11.18
N LEU A 14 7.37 -2.97 -11.10
CA LEU A 14 8.12 -2.28 -12.14
C LEU A 14 9.58 -2.73 -12.12
N ASN A 15 9.99 -3.52 -13.11
CA ASN A 15 11.33 -4.10 -13.17
C ASN A 15 11.72 -4.83 -11.88
N GLU A 16 10.95 -5.86 -11.55
CA GLU A 16 11.09 -6.68 -10.34
C GLU A 16 11.29 -8.17 -10.70
N GLU A 17 11.91 -8.48 -11.85
CA GLU A 17 12.14 -9.88 -12.31
C GLU A 17 12.85 -10.77 -11.28
N GLN A 18 13.73 -10.18 -10.42
CA GLN A 18 14.50 -10.91 -9.42
C GLN A 18 13.69 -11.25 -8.15
N SER A 19 12.59 -10.55 -7.93
CA SER A 19 11.80 -10.60 -6.68
C SER A 19 10.38 -11.09 -6.89
N ILE A 20 9.75 -10.78 -8.02
CA ILE A 20 8.32 -10.99 -8.22
C ILE A 20 7.89 -12.46 -8.07
N GLY A 21 8.68 -13.40 -8.59
CA GLY A 21 8.40 -14.84 -8.43
C GLY A 21 8.43 -15.28 -6.96
N LYS A 22 9.36 -14.71 -6.16
CA LYS A 22 9.47 -15.02 -4.73
C LYS A 22 8.29 -14.46 -3.95
N ILE A 23 7.81 -13.24 -4.31
CA ILE A 23 6.62 -12.64 -3.72
C ILE A 23 5.40 -13.52 -3.99
N VAL A 24 5.14 -13.84 -5.25
CA VAL A 24 3.95 -14.63 -5.62
C VAL A 24 3.98 -15.99 -4.95
N ALA A 25 5.13 -16.67 -4.94
CA ALA A 25 5.29 -17.97 -4.29
C ALA A 25 5.15 -17.93 -2.75
N ALA A 26 5.43 -16.78 -2.11
CA ALA A 26 5.32 -16.62 -0.67
C ALA A 26 3.93 -16.16 -0.20
N ILE A 27 3.05 -15.75 -1.11
CA ILE A 27 1.66 -15.41 -0.78
C ILE A 27 0.95 -16.69 -0.31
N PRO A 28 0.24 -16.64 0.83
CA PRO A 28 -0.43 -17.82 1.38
C PRO A 28 -1.47 -18.42 0.43
N GLU A 29 -1.56 -19.76 0.38
CA GLU A 29 -2.47 -20.51 -0.50
C GLU A 29 -3.97 -20.22 -0.27
N TRP A 30 -4.34 -19.70 0.90
CA TRP A 30 -5.72 -19.30 1.19
C TRP A 30 -6.14 -17.98 0.51
N VAL A 31 -5.22 -17.27 -0.15
CA VAL A 31 -5.53 -16.10 -0.98
C VAL A 31 -6.24 -16.58 -2.25
N ASP A 32 -7.36 -15.96 -2.58
CA ASP A 32 -8.21 -16.40 -3.70
C ASP A 32 -7.74 -15.84 -5.04
N GLU A 33 -7.10 -14.68 -5.06
CA GLU A 33 -6.64 -14.02 -6.28
C GLU A 33 -5.38 -13.20 -6.02
N VAL A 34 -4.37 -13.36 -6.86
CA VAL A 34 -3.16 -12.52 -6.86
C VAL A 34 -3.08 -11.78 -8.18
N ILE A 35 -3.14 -10.45 -8.13
CA ILE A 35 -3.00 -9.56 -9.29
C ILE A 35 -1.65 -8.86 -9.21
N VAL A 36 -0.75 -9.19 -10.12
CA VAL A 36 0.47 -8.42 -10.34
C VAL A 36 0.19 -7.37 -11.41
N VAL A 37 0.37 -6.11 -11.05
CA VAL A 37 0.19 -5.02 -12.01
C VAL A 37 1.55 -4.59 -12.55
N ASP A 38 1.84 -4.99 -13.77
CA ASP A 38 3.04 -4.57 -14.48
C ASP A 38 2.91 -3.11 -14.94
N ASN A 39 3.63 -2.22 -14.29
CA ASN A 39 3.58 -0.78 -14.58
C ASN A 39 4.60 -0.38 -15.67
N GLY A 40 4.67 -1.18 -16.73
CA GLY A 40 5.51 -0.96 -17.89
C GLY A 40 6.96 -1.42 -17.66
N SER A 41 7.18 -2.60 -17.13
CA SER A 41 8.52 -3.20 -17.01
C SER A 41 9.16 -3.41 -18.37
N THR A 42 10.49 -3.41 -18.38
CA THR A 42 11.32 -3.69 -19.56
C THR A 42 12.12 -5.01 -19.41
N ASP A 43 11.94 -5.67 -18.28
CA ASP A 43 12.52 -6.96 -17.93
C ASP A 43 11.45 -8.07 -17.97
N ARG A 44 11.74 -9.23 -17.42
CA ARG A 44 10.86 -10.40 -17.43
C ARG A 44 9.83 -10.41 -16.26
N THR A 45 9.55 -9.28 -15.63
CA THR A 45 8.65 -9.19 -14.46
C THR A 45 7.28 -9.83 -14.75
N ALA A 46 6.62 -9.45 -15.84
CA ALA A 46 5.29 -9.94 -16.20
C ALA A 46 5.30 -11.45 -16.50
N GLU A 47 6.30 -11.93 -17.27
CA GLU A 47 6.47 -13.34 -17.60
C GLU A 47 6.63 -14.20 -16.33
N ILE A 48 7.51 -13.77 -15.42
CA ILE A 48 7.79 -14.50 -14.18
C ILE A 48 6.57 -14.53 -13.27
N ALA A 49 5.86 -13.40 -13.13
CA ALA A 49 4.63 -13.34 -12.34
C ALA A 49 3.57 -14.34 -12.86
N LEU A 50 3.39 -14.39 -14.18
CA LEU A 50 2.45 -15.30 -14.83
C LEU A 50 2.82 -16.77 -14.59
N ALA A 51 4.13 -17.09 -14.73
CA ALA A 51 4.64 -18.44 -14.51
C ALA A 51 4.46 -18.94 -13.07
N HIS A 52 4.35 -18.03 -12.09
CA HIS A 52 4.06 -18.35 -10.69
C HIS A 52 2.55 -18.33 -10.34
N GLY A 53 1.66 -18.22 -11.34
CA GLY A 53 0.22 -18.31 -11.16
C GLY A 53 -0.49 -17.00 -10.83
N ALA A 54 0.19 -15.86 -10.88
CA ALA A 54 -0.47 -14.57 -10.74
C ALA A 54 -1.23 -14.17 -12.01
N ARG A 55 -2.35 -13.49 -11.85
CA ARG A 55 -2.97 -12.76 -12.94
C ARG A 55 -2.21 -11.46 -13.19
N VAL A 56 -1.72 -11.26 -14.40
CA VAL A 56 -0.97 -10.05 -14.76
C VAL A 56 -1.88 -9.03 -15.44
N VAL A 57 -1.81 -7.79 -14.98
CA VAL A 57 -2.49 -6.62 -15.58
C VAL A 57 -1.44 -5.62 -16.02
N PHE A 58 -1.51 -5.15 -17.24
CA PHE A 58 -0.60 -4.13 -17.76
C PHE A 58 -1.17 -2.73 -17.58
N GLU A 59 -0.41 -1.83 -16.92
CA GLU A 59 -0.75 -0.42 -16.77
C GLU A 59 0.34 0.46 -17.40
N PRO A 60 0.09 1.05 -18.59
CA PRO A 60 1.10 1.83 -19.31
C PRO A 60 1.45 3.15 -18.62
N ARG A 61 0.55 3.70 -17.83
CA ARG A 61 0.78 4.96 -17.14
C ARG A 61 1.63 4.74 -15.90
N ARG A 62 2.88 5.18 -15.97
CA ARG A 62 3.83 5.08 -14.85
C ARG A 62 3.30 5.72 -13.58
N GLY A 63 3.49 5.03 -12.46
CA GLY A 63 3.19 5.51 -11.12
C GLY A 63 2.59 4.43 -10.22
N TYR A 64 3.03 4.40 -8.97
CA TYR A 64 2.58 3.42 -7.97
C TYR A 64 1.05 3.39 -7.82
N GLY A 65 0.45 4.58 -7.64
CA GLY A 65 -1.01 4.69 -7.56
C GLY A 65 -1.72 4.33 -8.86
N SER A 66 -1.11 4.54 -10.05
CA SER A 66 -1.69 4.08 -11.31
C SER A 66 -1.78 2.56 -11.35
N ALA A 67 -0.72 1.87 -10.93
CA ALA A 67 -0.72 0.41 -10.83
C ALA A 67 -1.76 -0.09 -9.80
N CYS A 68 -1.82 0.53 -8.62
CA CYS A 68 -2.85 0.18 -7.64
C CYS A 68 -4.27 0.36 -8.18
N LEU A 69 -4.55 1.48 -8.88
CA LEU A 69 -5.86 1.74 -9.50
C LEU A 69 -6.20 0.71 -10.58
N ALA A 70 -5.25 0.34 -11.44
CA ALA A 70 -5.46 -0.69 -12.45
C ALA A 70 -5.74 -2.06 -11.80
N GLY A 71 -5.04 -2.39 -10.72
CA GLY A 71 -5.32 -3.58 -9.92
C GLY A 71 -6.74 -3.57 -9.34
N LEU A 72 -7.19 -2.44 -8.78
CA LEU A 72 -8.56 -2.30 -8.26
C LEU A 72 -9.64 -2.54 -9.31
N VAL A 73 -9.43 -2.02 -10.53
CA VAL A 73 -10.37 -2.20 -11.65
C VAL A 73 -10.43 -3.68 -12.09
N ALA A 74 -9.33 -4.40 -11.93
CA ALA A 74 -9.24 -5.79 -12.33
C ALA A 74 -9.78 -6.79 -11.30
N LEU A 75 -10.13 -6.34 -10.07
CA LEU A 75 -10.62 -7.23 -9.00
C LEU A 75 -11.96 -7.91 -9.34
N GLY A 76 -12.09 -9.15 -8.92
CA GLY A 76 -13.31 -9.97 -9.02
C GLY A 76 -14.30 -9.82 -7.85
N ASN A 77 -14.41 -8.63 -7.23
CA ASN A 77 -15.27 -8.35 -6.08
C ASN A 77 -14.95 -9.18 -4.82
N PRO A 78 -13.74 -9.03 -4.24
CA PRO A 78 -13.37 -9.69 -2.98
C PRO A 78 -14.04 -9.04 -1.77
N ASP A 79 -13.88 -9.66 -0.58
CA ASP A 79 -14.26 -9.05 0.69
C ASP A 79 -13.13 -8.17 1.24
N VAL A 80 -11.88 -8.59 1.05
CA VAL A 80 -10.68 -7.88 1.51
C VAL A 80 -9.66 -7.77 0.39
N VAL A 81 -9.05 -6.59 0.26
CA VAL A 81 -7.93 -6.32 -0.65
C VAL A 81 -6.67 -6.09 0.16
N VAL A 82 -5.60 -6.79 -0.19
CA VAL A 82 -4.26 -6.60 0.37
C VAL A 82 -3.37 -5.95 -0.67
N PHE A 83 -2.62 -4.93 -0.27
CA PHE A 83 -1.55 -4.32 -1.07
C PHE A 83 -0.21 -4.76 -0.52
N LEU A 84 0.73 -5.06 -1.41
CA LEU A 84 2.03 -5.62 -1.11
C LEU A 84 3.02 -5.21 -2.20
N ASP A 85 4.23 -4.77 -1.83
CA ASP A 85 5.23 -4.38 -2.83
C ASP A 85 5.89 -5.60 -3.52
N GLY A 86 6.22 -5.46 -4.81
CA GLY A 86 6.81 -6.52 -5.63
C GLY A 86 8.29 -6.79 -5.39
N ASP A 87 8.96 -6.05 -4.50
CA ASP A 87 10.41 -6.06 -4.28
C ASP A 87 10.91 -7.03 -3.19
N PHE A 88 10.01 -7.82 -2.64
CA PHE A 88 10.27 -8.80 -1.57
C PHE A 88 10.74 -8.17 -0.25
N SER A 89 10.47 -6.91 0.01
CA SER A 89 10.80 -6.28 1.29
C SER A 89 9.76 -6.57 2.38
N ASP A 90 8.50 -6.73 2.03
CA ASP A 90 7.45 -7.19 2.94
C ASP A 90 7.50 -8.72 3.12
N HIS A 91 6.83 -9.19 4.17
CA HIS A 91 6.69 -10.61 4.52
C HIS A 91 5.26 -11.09 4.24
N PRO A 92 4.98 -11.74 3.07
CA PRO A 92 3.63 -12.21 2.76
C PRO A 92 3.06 -13.22 3.76
N ASP A 93 3.92 -13.99 4.44
CA ASP A 93 3.55 -14.92 5.52
C ASP A 93 2.96 -14.21 6.75
N GLU A 94 3.21 -12.91 6.92
CA GLU A 94 2.58 -12.08 7.98
C GLU A 94 1.20 -11.52 7.58
N MET A 95 0.71 -11.80 6.37
CA MET A 95 -0.62 -11.37 5.88
C MET A 95 -1.79 -11.72 6.82
N PRO A 96 -1.78 -12.85 7.56
CA PRO A 96 -2.81 -13.11 8.57
C PRO A 96 -2.98 -11.99 9.60
N LEU A 97 -1.90 -11.33 10.02
CA LEU A 97 -1.95 -10.21 10.97
C LEU A 97 -2.79 -9.04 10.44
N LEU A 98 -2.82 -8.87 9.12
CA LEU A 98 -3.55 -7.78 8.47
C LEU A 98 -4.99 -8.18 8.14
N VAL A 99 -5.21 -9.41 7.72
CA VAL A 99 -6.50 -9.88 7.21
C VAL A 99 -7.46 -10.29 8.33
N ASP A 100 -6.96 -10.97 9.36
CA ASP A 100 -7.81 -11.50 10.44
C ASP A 100 -8.61 -10.43 11.19
N PRO A 101 -8.05 -9.25 11.55
CA PRO A 101 -8.85 -8.23 12.20
C PRO A 101 -10.02 -7.72 11.33
N ILE A 102 -9.88 -7.76 10.00
CA ILE A 102 -10.94 -7.33 9.08
C ILE A 102 -12.02 -8.41 8.96
N THR A 103 -11.61 -9.66 8.79
CA THR A 103 -12.54 -10.79 8.61
C THR A 103 -13.33 -11.08 9.88
N THR A 104 -12.76 -10.82 11.05
CA THR A 104 -13.45 -10.93 12.36
C THR A 104 -14.26 -9.68 12.73
N GLY A 105 -14.28 -8.64 11.89
CA GLY A 105 -15.07 -7.44 12.10
C GLY A 105 -14.48 -6.42 13.08
N ASN A 106 -13.23 -6.59 13.53
CA ASN A 106 -12.55 -5.70 14.48
C ASN A 106 -11.97 -4.45 13.82
N ALA A 107 -11.67 -4.50 12.52
CA ALA A 107 -11.15 -3.40 11.74
C ALA A 107 -11.78 -3.35 10.34
N ASP A 108 -11.68 -2.19 9.69
CA ASP A 108 -12.04 -2.02 8.28
C ASP A 108 -10.81 -1.78 7.40
N MET A 109 -9.71 -1.36 8.03
CA MET A 109 -8.38 -1.24 7.43
C MET A 109 -7.31 -1.63 8.45
N VAL A 110 -6.30 -2.37 8.00
CA VAL A 110 -5.12 -2.73 8.81
C VAL A 110 -3.86 -2.35 8.06
N ILE A 111 -2.94 -1.69 8.76
CA ILE A 111 -1.64 -1.27 8.24
C ILE A 111 -0.56 -2.09 8.92
N GLY A 112 0.27 -2.75 8.13
CA GLY A 112 1.51 -3.35 8.60
C GLY A 112 2.54 -2.26 8.89
N SER A 113 2.77 -1.99 10.17
CA SER A 113 3.72 -0.97 10.60
C SER A 113 5.11 -1.55 10.76
N ARG A 114 6.03 -1.09 9.92
CA ARG A 114 7.46 -1.37 10.04
C ARG A 114 8.08 -0.70 11.27
N MET A 115 7.44 0.38 11.73
CA MET A 115 7.91 1.12 12.92
C MET A 115 7.58 0.40 14.22
N LEU A 116 6.57 -0.45 14.24
CA LEU A 116 6.20 -1.29 15.37
C LEU A 116 6.87 -2.67 15.32
N GLY A 117 7.31 -3.10 14.13
CA GLY A 117 7.87 -4.43 13.90
C GLY A 117 9.39 -4.47 13.83
N ARG A 118 9.92 -5.50 13.18
CA ARG A 118 11.35 -5.73 13.02
C ARG A 118 11.82 -5.26 11.65
N VAL A 119 12.74 -4.31 11.62
CA VAL A 119 13.34 -3.81 10.38
C VAL A 119 14.77 -4.31 10.27
N GLU A 120 15.09 -5.02 9.20
CA GLU A 120 16.45 -5.44 8.89
C GLU A 120 17.37 -4.21 8.76
N SER A 121 18.59 -4.31 9.27
CA SER A 121 19.56 -3.21 9.20
C SER A 121 19.77 -2.76 7.75
N GLY A 122 19.57 -1.46 7.49
CA GLY A 122 19.70 -0.86 6.15
C GLY A 122 18.48 -1.05 5.22
N ALA A 123 17.40 -1.71 5.65
CA ALA A 123 16.18 -1.83 4.84
C ALA A 123 15.41 -0.50 4.73
N LEU A 124 15.44 0.33 5.77
CA LEU A 124 14.89 1.68 5.75
C LEU A 124 15.99 2.73 5.97
N THR A 125 16.13 3.63 5.02
CA THR A 125 17.08 4.74 5.15
C THR A 125 16.66 5.73 6.23
N PRO A 126 17.58 6.49 6.86
CA PRO A 126 17.24 7.54 7.82
C PRO A 126 16.28 8.57 7.24
N GLN A 127 16.44 8.92 5.95
CA GLN A 127 15.56 9.86 5.24
C GLN A 127 14.14 9.32 5.11
N ALA A 128 13.99 8.02 4.81
CA ALA A 128 12.67 7.38 4.74
C ALA A 128 11.99 7.35 6.12
N ARG A 129 12.75 7.06 7.18
CA ARG A 129 12.24 7.10 8.57
C ARG A 129 11.78 8.49 8.97
N PHE A 130 12.59 9.53 8.67
CA PHE A 130 12.24 10.91 8.95
C PHE A 130 11.00 11.35 8.16
N GLY A 131 10.95 11.08 6.84
CA GLY A 131 9.80 11.40 6.00
C GLY A 131 8.51 10.73 6.48
N ASN A 132 8.60 9.46 6.87
CA ASN A 132 7.49 8.72 7.46
C ASN A 132 6.98 9.36 8.75
N TRP A 133 7.88 9.60 9.72
CA TRP A 133 7.55 10.27 10.97
C TRP A 133 6.91 11.64 10.74
N PHE A 134 7.49 12.46 9.85
CA PHE A 134 6.99 13.80 9.56
C PHE A 134 5.59 13.77 8.95
N ALA A 135 5.34 12.89 7.98
CA ALA A 135 4.03 12.75 7.35
C ALA A 135 2.96 12.26 8.34
N CYS A 136 3.30 11.26 9.17
CA CYS A 136 2.40 10.79 10.24
C CYS A 136 2.08 11.89 11.26
N THR A 137 3.07 12.73 11.61
CA THR A 137 2.89 13.89 12.50
C THR A 137 1.94 14.92 11.88
N LEU A 138 2.07 15.22 10.59
CA LEU A 138 1.15 16.12 9.89
C LEU A 138 -0.27 15.56 9.86
N ILE A 139 -0.45 14.26 9.62
CA ILE A 139 -1.77 13.62 9.66
C ILE A 139 -2.38 13.76 11.06
N LEU A 140 -1.60 13.53 12.10
CA LEU A 140 -2.05 13.72 13.49
C LEU A 140 -2.49 15.17 13.75
N LEU A 141 -1.73 16.16 13.29
CA LEU A 141 -2.06 17.58 13.48
C LEU A 141 -3.33 18.00 12.76
N PHE A 142 -3.57 17.52 11.54
CA PHE A 142 -4.72 17.95 10.74
C PHE A 142 -6.00 17.16 11.01
N TRP A 143 -5.90 15.85 11.29
CA TRP A 143 -7.06 14.97 11.44
C TRP A 143 -7.16 14.28 12.80
N GLN A 144 -6.25 14.58 13.74
CA GLN A 144 -6.22 14.02 15.09
C GLN A 144 -6.20 12.48 15.09
N THR A 145 -5.66 11.88 14.04
CA THR A 145 -5.52 10.43 13.87
C THR A 145 -4.06 10.06 13.89
N ARG A 146 -3.70 9.18 14.81
CA ARG A 146 -2.31 8.75 14.98
C ARG A 146 -2.03 7.54 14.10
N TYR A 147 -0.98 7.66 13.29
CA TYR A 147 -0.36 6.56 12.56
C TYR A 147 1.13 6.50 12.90
N THR A 148 1.69 5.31 12.83
CA THR A 148 3.12 5.08 13.04
C THR A 148 3.86 4.90 11.72
N ASP A 149 3.17 4.41 10.67
CA ASP A 149 3.77 4.11 9.38
C ASP A 149 2.84 4.41 8.20
N LEU A 150 3.44 4.82 7.07
CA LEU A 150 2.81 4.92 5.75
C LEU A 150 3.08 3.67 4.89
N GLY A 151 3.41 2.55 5.51
CA GLY A 151 3.86 1.32 4.86
C GLY A 151 2.94 0.85 3.73
N PRO A 152 3.50 0.22 2.68
CA PRO A 152 2.72 -0.31 1.56
C PRO A 152 1.90 -1.53 1.95
N PHE A 153 2.40 -2.37 2.86
CA PHE A 153 1.74 -3.59 3.28
C PHE A 153 0.51 -3.29 4.12
N ARG A 154 -0.66 -3.44 3.55
CA ARG A 154 -1.94 -3.10 4.17
C ARG A 154 -3.09 -3.95 3.64
N ALA A 155 -4.09 -4.17 4.48
CA ALA A 155 -5.34 -4.80 4.10
C ALA A 155 -6.51 -3.84 4.32
N VAL A 156 -7.49 -3.85 3.42
CA VAL A 156 -8.67 -2.98 3.51
C VAL A 156 -9.91 -3.79 3.11
N ARG A 157 -11.00 -3.64 3.84
CA ARG A 157 -12.31 -4.15 3.45
C ARG A 157 -12.70 -3.53 2.09
N PHE A 158 -13.09 -4.35 1.13
CA PHE A 158 -13.32 -3.88 -0.24
C PHE A 158 -14.42 -2.80 -0.31
N SER A 159 -15.50 -2.96 0.44
CA SER A 159 -16.57 -1.95 0.50
C SER A 159 -16.08 -0.60 1.04
N THR A 160 -15.20 -0.58 2.03
CA THR A 160 -14.55 0.62 2.56
C THR A 160 -13.63 1.26 1.54
N LEU A 161 -12.80 0.43 0.88
CA LEU A 161 -11.86 0.90 -0.15
C LEU A 161 -12.59 1.53 -1.35
N SER A 162 -13.71 0.95 -1.75
CA SER A 162 -14.57 1.49 -2.82
C SER A 162 -15.13 2.87 -2.46
N GLN A 163 -15.52 3.08 -1.21
CA GLN A 163 -16.02 4.37 -0.72
C GLN A 163 -14.92 5.45 -0.66
N PHE A 164 -13.65 5.06 -0.53
CA PHE A 164 -12.55 6.01 -0.53
C PHE A 164 -12.45 6.78 -1.85
N GLY A 165 -12.83 6.19 -2.97
CA GLY A 165 -12.70 6.84 -4.28
C GLY A 165 -11.27 7.32 -4.52
N MET A 166 -10.31 6.39 -4.44
CA MET A 166 -8.87 6.66 -4.60
C MET A 166 -8.55 7.31 -5.94
N ARG A 167 -7.65 8.29 -5.95
CA ARG A 167 -7.35 9.10 -7.15
C ARG A 167 -5.87 9.32 -7.41
N ASP A 168 -5.02 9.26 -6.37
CA ASP A 168 -3.59 9.50 -6.55
C ASP A 168 -2.98 8.40 -7.44
N ARG A 169 -2.25 8.83 -8.45
CA ARG A 169 -1.64 7.94 -9.44
C ARG A 169 -0.15 7.71 -9.20
N THR A 170 0.41 8.32 -8.16
CA THR A 170 1.85 8.34 -7.91
C THR A 170 2.19 7.95 -6.47
N TYR A 171 3.10 8.66 -5.84
CA TYR A 171 3.59 8.37 -4.48
C TYR A 171 2.63 8.79 -3.36
N GLY A 172 1.57 9.53 -3.67
CA GLY A 172 0.57 9.95 -2.69
C GLY A 172 -0.45 8.87 -2.32
N TRP A 173 -0.45 7.71 -3.00
CA TRP A 173 -1.42 6.63 -2.83
C TRP A 173 -1.63 6.22 -1.36
N SER A 174 -0.54 5.87 -0.68
CA SER A 174 -0.61 5.39 0.70
C SER A 174 -1.13 6.46 1.65
N VAL A 175 -0.64 7.69 1.50
CA VAL A 175 -1.04 8.81 2.36
C VAL A 175 -2.47 9.27 2.06
N GLU A 176 -2.90 9.25 0.79
CA GLU A 176 -4.29 9.52 0.41
C GLU A 176 -5.25 8.58 1.13
N MET A 177 -4.94 7.28 1.12
CA MET A 177 -5.75 6.26 1.77
C MET A 177 -5.88 6.50 3.27
N GLN A 178 -4.79 6.79 3.97
CA GLN A 178 -4.80 7.08 5.40
C GLN A 178 -5.55 8.36 5.75
N ILE A 179 -5.39 9.43 4.95
CA ILE A 179 -6.17 10.66 5.13
C ILE A 179 -7.66 10.40 4.95
N LYS A 180 -8.06 9.63 3.94
CA LYS A 180 -9.47 9.28 3.71
C LYS A 180 -10.02 8.43 4.84
N ALA A 181 -9.26 7.46 5.33
CA ALA A 181 -9.64 6.68 6.51
C ALA A 181 -9.84 7.56 7.76
N ALA A 182 -8.92 8.50 8.01
CA ALA A 182 -9.03 9.44 9.12
C ALA A 182 -10.27 10.35 8.98
N ARG A 183 -10.51 10.95 7.81
CA ARG A 183 -11.67 11.82 7.53
C ARG A 183 -13.00 11.09 7.68
N GLN A 184 -13.06 9.84 7.27
CA GLN A 184 -14.28 9.02 7.35
C GLN A 184 -14.41 8.26 8.68
N ARG A 185 -13.48 8.46 9.62
CA ARG A 185 -13.43 7.79 10.93
C ARG A 185 -13.52 6.27 10.82
N ILE A 186 -12.82 5.72 9.84
CA ILE A 186 -12.73 4.27 9.62
C ILE A 186 -11.99 3.61 10.77
N ARG A 187 -12.40 2.41 11.16
CA ARG A 187 -11.69 1.60 12.17
C ARG A 187 -10.40 1.07 11.60
N VAL A 188 -9.29 1.79 11.88
CA VAL A 188 -7.95 1.42 11.44
C VAL A 188 -7.17 0.81 12.60
N GLN A 189 -6.48 -0.30 12.33
CA GLN A 189 -5.49 -0.90 13.23
C GLN A 189 -4.11 -0.84 12.58
N GLU A 190 -3.08 -0.73 13.41
CA GLU A 190 -1.69 -0.95 13.00
C GLU A 190 -1.16 -2.19 13.71
N VAL A 191 -0.53 -3.08 12.95
CA VAL A 191 0.08 -4.31 13.46
C VAL A 191 1.58 -4.30 13.16
N PRO A 192 2.42 -4.82 14.06
CA PRO A 192 3.85 -4.94 13.79
C PRO A 192 4.09 -5.92 12.66
N VAL A 193 4.89 -5.51 11.65
CA VAL A 193 5.33 -6.39 10.57
C VAL A 193 6.84 -6.35 10.41
N SER A 194 7.41 -7.45 9.95
CA SER A 194 8.82 -7.54 9.60
C SER A 194 9.08 -6.87 8.26
N TYR A 195 10.25 -6.25 8.13
CA TYR A 195 10.67 -5.59 6.90
C TYR A 195 12.14 -5.89 6.61
N ARG A 196 12.41 -6.48 5.47
CA ARG A 196 13.75 -6.88 5.03
C ARG A 196 14.29 -5.98 3.93
N ARG A 197 15.57 -6.12 3.62
CA ARG A 197 16.15 -5.44 2.46
C ARG A 197 15.48 -5.94 1.19
N ARG A 198 15.08 -4.99 0.37
CA ARG A 198 14.51 -5.27 -0.96
C ARG A 198 15.51 -5.98 -1.85
N ILE A 199 15.01 -6.79 -2.75
CA ILE A 199 15.76 -7.32 -3.88
C ILE A 199 15.72 -6.29 -5.01
N GLY A 200 16.85 -6.04 -5.67
CA GLY A 200 16.95 -5.05 -6.73
C GLY A 200 17.15 -3.59 -6.25
N LYS A 201 16.91 -2.64 -7.16
CA LYS A 201 17.17 -1.20 -6.94
C LYS A 201 15.87 -0.44 -6.68
N SER A 202 15.84 0.39 -5.63
CA SER A 202 14.70 1.25 -5.36
C SER A 202 14.54 2.30 -6.47
N LYS A 203 13.33 2.38 -7.01
CA LYS A 203 12.94 3.41 -8.00
C LYS A 203 12.62 4.75 -7.33
N VAL A 204 12.39 4.75 -6.02
CA VAL A 204 12.07 5.94 -5.21
C VAL A 204 13.26 6.34 -4.35
N SER A 205 13.60 5.55 -3.33
CA SER A 205 14.68 5.88 -2.38
C SER A 205 16.09 5.69 -2.94
N GLY A 206 16.23 5.05 -4.09
CA GLY A 206 17.52 4.85 -4.78
C GLY A 206 17.97 6.04 -5.64
N THR A 207 17.16 7.10 -5.78
CA THR A 207 17.52 8.28 -6.58
C THR A 207 17.13 9.57 -5.86
N ILE A 208 17.95 10.61 -5.99
CA ILE A 208 17.69 11.95 -5.39
C ILE A 208 16.34 12.49 -5.92
N LYS A 209 16.09 12.37 -7.22
CA LYS A 209 14.82 12.80 -7.84
C LYS A 209 13.62 12.05 -7.26
N GLY A 210 13.75 10.73 -7.02
CA GLY A 210 12.69 9.92 -6.42
C GLY A 210 12.39 10.32 -4.98
N ILE A 211 13.43 10.57 -4.16
CA ILE A 211 13.27 11.00 -2.76
C ILE A 211 12.57 12.36 -2.69
N ILE A 212 13.04 13.33 -3.45
CA ILE A 212 12.45 14.69 -3.49
C ILE A 212 11.03 14.63 -4.04
N GLY A 213 10.81 13.90 -5.14
CA GLY A 213 9.49 13.77 -5.78
C GLY A 213 8.46 13.08 -4.87
N ALA A 214 8.85 12.01 -4.19
CA ALA A 214 7.97 11.34 -3.23
C ALA A 214 7.66 12.21 -2.01
N GLY A 215 8.69 12.84 -1.41
CA GLY A 215 8.52 13.76 -0.28
C GLY A 215 7.59 14.92 -0.63
N TRP A 216 7.85 15.60 -1.75
CA TRP A 216 7.01 16.70 -2.24
C TRP A 216 5.56 16.23 -2.46
N LYS A 217 5.36 15.10 -3.14
CA LYS A 217 4.03 14.59 -3.44
C LYS A 217 3.24 14.22 -2.19
N ILE A 218 3.89 13.58 -1.22
CA ILE A 218 3.27 13.25 0.07
C ILE A 218 2.82 14.53 0.79
N LEU A 219 3.69 15.52 0.91
CA LEU A 219 3.36 16.80 1.54
C LEU A 219 2.26 17.53 0.79
N TYR A 220 2.35 17.62 -0.53
CA TYR A 220 1.30 18.20 -1.37
C TYR A 220 -0.06 17.54 -1.13
N THR A 221 -0.11 16.20 -1.09
CA THR A 221 -1.34 15.45 -0.84
C THR A 221 -1.94 15.78 0.54
N ILE A 222 -1.09 15.87 1.57
CA ILE A 222 -1.51 16.22 2.93
C ILE A 222 -2.08 17.64 2.97
N PHE A 223 -1.35 18.63 2.47
CA PHE A 223 -1.79 20.03 2.51
C PHE A 223 -3.02 20.28 1.63
N GLN A 224 -3.07 19.69 0.45
CA GLN A 224 -4.24 19.76 -0.42
C GLN A 224 -5.48 19.22 0.31
N ALA A 225 -5.39 18.04 0.92
CA ALA A 225 -6.51 17.45 1.65
C ALA A 225 -6.93 18.31 2.88
N ALA A 226 -5.97 18.91 3.59
CA ALA A 226 -6.24 19.78 4.73
C ALA A 226 -6.98 21.08 4.31
N LEU A 227 -6.59 21.69 3.18
CA LEU A 227 -7.25 22.88 2.65
C LEU A 227 -8.70 22.61 2.22
N PHE A 228 -8.96 21.47 1.57
CA PHE A 228 -10.31 21.08 1.18
C PHE A 228 -11.19 20.69 2.38
N SER A 229 -10.62 20.09 3.42
CA SER A 229 -11.36 19.76 4.66
C SER A 229 -11.91 20.99 5.36
N ARG A 230 -11.20 22.13 5.32
CA ARG A 230 -11.66 23.40 5.91
C ARG A 230 -12.82 24.05 5.17
N LYS A 231 -13.00 23.77 3.87
CA LYS A 231 -14.13 24.30 3.11
C LYS A 231 -15.44 23.57 3.41
N ASP A 232 -15.38 22.26 3.67
CA ASP A 232 -16.57 21.47 3.98
C ASP A 232 -17.17 21.81 5.37
N THR A 233 -16.33 22.29 6.31
CA THR A 233 -16.79 22.74 7.65
C THR A 233 -17.44 24.11 7.61
N LYS A 234 -16.96 25.04 6.76
CA LYS A 234 -17.51 26.40 6.63
C LYS A 234 -18.84 26.49 5.86
N SER A 235 -19.26 25.44 5.18
CA SER A 235 -20.54 25.40 4.45
C SER A 235 -21.67 24.72 5.24
N ARG A 236 -21.42 24.33 6.50
CA ARG A 236 -22.39 23.69 7.41
C ARG A 236 -22.78 24.58 8.60
N ASP A 237 -22.17 25.75 8.71
CA ASP A 237 -22.54 26.84 9.61
C ASP A 237 -23.26 27.97 8.81
#